data_dbf4b31bc4006dcc7a1c654d3bc7ee50
#
_entry.id   dbf4b31bc4006dcc7a1c654d3bc7ee50
#
_cell.length_a   1.000
_cell.length_b   1.000
_cell.length_c   1.000
_cell.angle_alpha   90.00
_cell.angle_beta   90.00
_cell.angle_gamma   90.00
#
_symmetry.space_group_name_H-M   'P 1'
#
loop_
_entity.id
_entity.type
_entity.pdbx_description
1 polymer ?
#
loop_
_entity_poly.entity_id
_entity_poly.type
_entity_poly.pdbx_seq_one_letter_code
_entity_poly.pdbx_strand_id
1 'polypeptide(L)'
;MGTFIQYIFYLAVLILLAIPSGKYISKAMSGEKVFLTKILSPCERGIYKILHIDPDEDMSWKKYLASVVAFSAIGCFVLFVLQMAQKFLPLNPQHIDGMSWDLSLNTAVSFMTNTNWQAYSGESQLSYLSQALGLTVQNFVTPATGIAVLYALIRGFTRVKGKGVGNFWRDLTRSTLYVLMPLSLVVALVIASQGVPQTMKAAESVELMEPVAFDADGNYIENAEIDLENNIVTLDGKVVEDAQIVTEEIVPLGLAASQVAIKQLGTNGGGYYGVNSAHPLENPNWFSNLFEMLSLLLIPAALCFTFGREVKDKKQGIAVFMAMFIMLVAAMTITGINEQSASTVLTENECVDTSTINQSGGNMEGKETRFGIGSSVTWATWTTAASNGSVNSMHDSYTPLGGMVTMLLMQLGEVVFGGVGCGLYGMLGFAILTVFIAGLMVGRTPEYLGKKIEPYEMKWAVLVCLATPIAILVFSGIAAIVPSVADSLNNMGAHGVKPQTLPI
;
A
#
# COMPACT_ATOMS: atom_id res chain seq x y z
N MET A 1 6.90 25.34 -12.57
CA MET A 1 6.47 24.85 -13.91
C MET A 1 6.84 23.37 -14.10
N GLY A 2 8.04 22.92 -13.71
CA GLY A 2 8.47 21.51 -13.83
C GLY A 2 7.57 20.50 -13.08
N THR A 3 7.21 20.78 -11.83
CA THR A 3 6.38 19.91 -11.01
C THR A 3 4.98 19.68 -11.59
N PHE A 4 4.37 20.71 -12.15
CA PHE A 4 3.05 20.59 -12.77
C PHE A 4 3.08 19.72 -14.04
N ILE A 5 4.14 19.86 -14.85
CA ILE A 5 4.36 18.99 -16.02
C ILE A 5 4.55 17.54 -15.57
N GLN A 6 5.26 17.31 -14.47
CA GLN A 6 5.46 15.99 -13.87
C GLN A 6 4.14 15.35 -13.47
N TYR A 7 3.23 16.09 -12.82
CA TYR A 7 1.89 15.58 -12.47
C TYR A 7 1.09 15.17 -13.70
N ILE A 8 1.07 16.02 -14.74
CA ILE A 8 0.38 15.68 -15.99
C ILE A 8 0.97 14.43 -16.62
N PHE A 9 2.29 14.29 -16.62
CA PHE A 9 2.97 13.12 -17.15
C PHE A 9 2.55 11.83 -16.42
N TYR A 10 2.58 11.83 -15.10
CA TYR A 10 2.20 10.66 -14.29
C TYR A 10 0.74 10.25 -14.53
N LEU A 11 -0.18 11.21 -14.53
CA LEU A 11 -1.60 10.97 -14.78
C LEU A 11 -1.86 10.48 -16.20
N ALA A 12 -1.19 11.06 -17.19
CA ALA A 12 -1.32 10.63 -18.59
C ALA A 12 -0.83 9.20 -18.80
N VAL A 13 0.33 8.85 -18.24
CA VAL A 13 0.88 7.48 -18.31
C VAL A 13 -0.04 6.49 -17.60
N LEU A 14 -0.57 6.83 -16.41
CA LEU A 14 -1.53 5.99 -15.70
C LEU A 14 -2.75 5.68 -16.57
N ILE A 15 -3.38 6.68 -17.17
CA ILE A 15 -4.56 6.49 -18.03
C ILE A 15 -4.21 5.61 -19.24
N LEU A 16 -3.08 5.90 -19.89
CA LEU A 16 -2.61 5.16 -21.07
C LEU A 16 -2.44 3.66 -20.77
N LEU A 17 -1.95 3.33 -19.58
CA LEU A 17 -1.75 1.94 -19.14
C LEU A 17 -3.03 1.29 -18.59
N ALA A 18 -3.88 2.05 -17.90
CA ALA A 18 -5.09 1.51 -17.27
C ALA A 18 -6.13 1.01 -18.28
N ILE A 19 -6.29 1.70 -19.43
CA ILE A 19 -7.27 1.33 -20.45
C ILE A 19 -7.00 -0.08 -21.04
N PRO A 20 -5.79 -0.38 -21.58
CA PRO A 20 -5.48 -1.71 -22.10
C PRO A 20 -5.46 -2.78 -20.98
N SER A 21 -4.99 -2.43 -19.78
CA SER A 21 -4.99 -3.34 -18.63
C SER A 21 -6.41 -3.73 -18.23
N GLY A 22 -7.37 -2.80 -18.22
CA GLY A 22 -8.77 -3.10 -17.96
C GLY A 22 -9.39 -4.02 -19.00
N LYS A 23 -9.02 -3.87 -20.28
CA LYS A 23 -9.43 -4.81 -21.34
C LYS A 23 -8.84 -6.19 -21.14
N TYR A 24 -7.59 -6.27 -20.72
CA TYR A 24 -6.91 -7.53 -20.44
C TYR A 24 -7.52 -8.25 -19.23
N ILE A 25 -7.72 -7.54 -18.11
CA ILE A 25 -8.31 -8.08 -16.88
C ILE A 25 -9.71 -8.65 -17.16
N SER A 26 -10.58 -7.91 -17.89
CA SER A 26 -11.90 -8.38 -18.26
C SER A 26 -11.83 -9.72 -19.01
N LYS A 27 -10.97 -9.84 -20.02
CA LYS A 27 -10.79 -11.08 -20.77
C LYS A 27 -10.25 -12.23 -19.92
N ALA A 28 -9.23 -11.93 -19.09
CA ALA A 28 -8.63 -12.92 -18.20
C ALA A 28 -9.66 -13.49 -17.24
N MET A 29 -10.45 -12.65 -16.59
CA MET A 29 -11.45 -13.07 -15.60
C MET A 29 -12.69 -13.74 -16.22
N SER A 30 -13.10 -13.35 -17.43
CA SER A 30 -14.20 -13.99 -18.16
C SER A 30 -13.87 -15.39 -18.68
N GLY A 31 -12.61 -15.79 -18.67
CA GLY A 31 -12.18 -17.08 -19.21
C GLY A 31 -11.87 -17.06 -20.70
N GLU A 32 -11.84 -15.88 -21.33
CA GLU A 32 -11.40 -15.74 -22.71
C GLU A 32 -9.91 -16.06 -22.85
N LYS A 33 -9.51 -16.50 -24.05
CA LYS A 33 -8.10 -16.77 -24.34
C LYS A 33 -7.31 -15.45 -24.36
N VAL A 34 -6.31 -15.36 -23.50
CA VAL A 34 -5.31 -14.29 -23.48
C VAL A 34 -3.94 -14.86 -23.89
N PHE A 35 -2.95 -14.01 -24.17
CA PHE A 35 -1.64 -14.46 -24.66
C PHE A 35 -0.94 -15.42 -23.67
N LEU A 36 -1.17 -15.28 -22.36
CA LEU A 36 -0.62 -16.16 -21.33
C LEU A 36 -1.38 -17.49 -21.16
N THR A 37 -2.55 -17.66 -21.79
CA THR A 37 -3.38 -18.87 -21.57
C THR A 37 -2.64 -20.16 -21.93
N LYS A 38 -1.80 -20.15 -22.96
CA LYS A 38 -1.03 -21.35 -23.37
C LYS A 38 -0.06 -21.81 -22.28
N ILE A 39 0.53 -20.86 -21.54
CA ILE A 39 1.56 -21.12 -20.51
C ILE A 39 0.90 -21.41 -19.17
N LEU A 40 -0.10 -20.63 -18.77
CA LEU A 40 -0.67 -20.66 -17.42
C LEU A 40 -1.86 -21.64 -17.27
N SER A 41 -2.54 -22.01 -18.36
CA SER A 41 -3.66 -22.96 -18.29
C SER A 41 -3.31 -24.34 -17.72
N PRO A 42 -2.12 -24.93 -17.98
CA PRO A 42 -1.72 -26.16 -17.30
C PRO A 42 -1.60 -25.98 -15.77
N CYS A 43 -1.04 -24.86 -15.31
CA CYS A 43 -0.93 -24.53 -13.89
C CYS A 43 -2.31 -24.34 -13.25
N GLU A 44 -3.20 -23.59 -13.91
CA GLU A 44 -4.59 -23.38 -13.49
C GLU A 44 -5.32 -24.72 -13.30
N ARG A 45 -5.25 -25.60 -14.29
CA ARG A 45 -5.85 -26.94 -14.21
C ARG A 45 -5.21 -27.81 -13.14
N GLY A 46 -3.89 -27.70 -12.95
CA GLY A 46 -3.16 -28.38 -11.87
C GLY A 46 -3.67 -27.98 -10.49
N ILE A 47 -3.85 -26.69 -10.26
CA ILE A 47 -4.40 -26.14 -8.99
C ILE A 47 -5.82 -26.67 -8.76
N TYR A 48 -6.70 -26.61 -9.75
CA TYR A 48 -8.06 -27.11 -9.61
C TYR A 48 -8.10 -28.61 -9.30
N LYS A 49 -7.22 -29.39 -9.93
CA LYS A 49 -7.11 -30.82 -9.66
C LYS A 49 -6.60 -31.15 -8.25
N ILE A 50 -5.56 -30.46 -7.80
CA ILE A 50 -4.95 -30.67 -6.47
C ILE A 50 -5.91 -30.27 -5.38
N LEU A 51 -6.61 -29.15 -5.54
CA LEU A 51 -7.53 -28.61 -4.55
C LEU A 51 -8.97 -29.11 -4.68
N HIS A 52 -9.23 -30.04 -5.62
CA HIS A 52 -10.56 -30.60 -5.91
C HIS A 52 -11.61 -29.50 -6.16
N ILE A 53 -11.23 -28.44 -6.89
CA ILE A 53 -12.11 -27.34 -7.24
C ILE A 53 -12.85 -27.68 -8.54
N ASP A 54 -14.18 -27.59 -8.50
CA ASP A 54 -15.00 -27.55 -9.72
C ASP A 54 -15.10 -26.10 -10.21
N PRO A 55 -14.38 -25.69 -11.25
CA PRO A 55 -14.37 -24.31 -11.73
C PRO A 55 -15.69 -23.85 -12.34
N ASP A 56 -16.59 -24.77 -12.72
CA ASP A 56 -17.88 -24.49 -13.35
C ASP A 56 -19.02 -24.41 -12.34
N GLU A 57 -18.77 -24.71 -11.06
CA GLU A 57 -19.75 -24.54 -9.99
C GLU A 57 -20.14 -23.06 -9.83
N ASP A 58 -21.43 -22.75 -9.93
CA ASP A 58 -21.98 -21.42 -9.66
C ASP A 58 -22.45 -21.31 -8.21
N MET A 59 -21.56 -20.82 -7.34
CA MET A 59 -21.80 -20.74 -5.91
C MET A 59 -22.89 -19.72 -5.57
N SER A 60 -23.74 -20.06 -4.59
CA SER A 60 -24.61 -19.08 -3.95
C SER A 60 -23.79 -18.03 -3.21
N TRP A 61 -24.36 -16.84 -2.98
CA TRP A 61 -23.65 -15.79 -2.25
C TRP A 61 -23.19 -16.23 -0.84
N LYS A 62 -23.94 -17.09 -0.15
CA LYS A 62 -23.56 -17.63 1.17
C LYS A 62 -22.34 -18.54 1.08
N LYS A 63 -22.30 -19.44 0.09
CA LYS A 63 -21.16 -20.34 -0.13
C LYS A 63 -19.91 -19.54 -0.54
N TYR A 64 -20.09 -18.55 -1.42
CA TYR A 64 -19.02 -17.65 -1.83
C TYR A 64 -18.43 -16.90 -0.63
N LEU A 65 -19.29 -16.26 0.18
CA LEU A 65 -18.87 -15.55 1.40
C LEU A 65 -18.15 -16.47 2.39
N ALA A 66 -18.72 -17.67 2.63
CA ALA A 66 -18.08 -18.65 3.52
C ALA A 66 -16.70 -19.06 3.02
N SER A 67 -16.52 -19.21 1.70
CA SER A 67 -15.21 -19.50 1.10
C SER A 67 -14.21 -18.35 1.31
N VAL A 68 -14.64 -17.10 1.13
CA VAL A 68 -13.81 -15.90 1.38
C VAL A 68 -13.36 -15.86 2.84
N VAL A 69 -14.30 -15.98 3.78
CA VAL A 69 -14.01 -15.91 5.22
C VAL A 69 -13.11 -17.07 5.65
N ALA A 70 -13.39 -18.30 5.21
CA ALA A 70 -12.56 -19.46 5.54
C ALA A 70 -11.13 -19.31 5.00
N PHE A 71 -10.97 -18.88 3.76
CA PHE A 71 -9.67 -18.62 3.14
C PHE A 71 -8.88 -17.55 3.91
N SER A 72 -9.52 -16.44 4.24
CA SER A 72 -8.90 -15.35 4.99
C SER A 72 -8.51 -15.78 6.42
N ALA A 73 -9.39 -16.54 7.10
CA ALA A 73 -9.09 -17.04 8.44
C ALA A 73 -7.91 -18.04 8.45
N ILE A 74 -7.83 -18.91 7.44
CA ILE A 74 -6.70 -19.85 7.29
C ILE A 74 -5.42 -19.07 7.01
N GLY A 75 -5.43 -18.09 6.10
CA GLY A 75 -4.28 -17.25 5.80
C GLY A 75 -3.77 -16.48 7.02
N CYS A 76 -4.68 -15.89 7.80
CA CYS A 76 -4.37 -15.22 9.06
C CYS A 76 -3.71 -16.17 10.06
N PHE A 77 -4.30 -17.34 10.28
CA PHE A 77 -3.76 -18.33 11.20
C PHE A 77 -2.38 -18.84 10.79
N VAL A 78 -2.20 -19.17 9.51
CA VAL A 78 -0.90 -19.63 8.99
C VAL A 78 0.17 -18.56 9.17
N LEU A 79 -0.13 -17.29 8.83
CA LEU A 79 0.82 -16.20 8.99
C LEU A 79 1.16 -15.94 10.46
N PHE A 80 0.16 -15.96 11.35
CA PHE A 80 0.34 -15.85 12.80
C PHE A 80 1.32 -16.89 13.33
N VAL A 81 1.07 -18.18 13.03
CA VAL A 81 1.93 -19.28 13.48
C VAL A 81 3.32 -19.22 12.89
N LEU A 82 3.43 -18.84 11.60
CA LEU A 82 4.70 -18.73 10.90
C LEU A 82 5.63 -17.71 11.58
N GLN A 83 5.11 -16.53 11.94
CA GLN A 83 5.88 -15.47 12.58
C GLN A 83 6.33 -15.84 14.00
N MET A 84 5.46 -16.49 14.79
CA MET A 84 5.83 -16.96 16.12
C MET A 84 6.86 -18.10 16.08
N ALA A 85 6.78 -18.96 15.07
CA ALA A 85 7.64 -20.14 14.94
C ALA A 85 8.92 -19.90 14.14
N GLN A 86 9.15 -18.71 13.59
CA GLN A 86 10.22 -18.45 12.62
C GLN A 86 11.62 -18.80 13.12
N LYS A 87 11.88 -18.74 14.44
CA LYS A 87 13.15 -19.14 15.05
C LYS A 87 13.53 -20.59 14.72
N PHE A 88 12.52 -21.48 14.61
CA PHE A 88 12.71 -22.92 14.39
C PHE A 88 12.62 -23.31 12.91
N LEU A 89 12.33 -22.36 12.02
CA LEU A 89 12.10 -22.61 10.62
C LEU A 89 13.37 -22.37 9.78
N PRO A 90 13.51 -23.03 8.63
CA PRO A 90 14.62 -22.79 7.70
C PRO A 90 14.56 -21.37 7.10
N LEU A 91 15.61 -21.00 6.38
CA LEU A 91 15.77 -19.69 5.75
C LEU A 91 15.74 -18.51 6.76
N ASN A 92 16.35 -18.75 7.92
CA ASN A 92 16.59 -17.75 8.95
C ASN A 92 18.11 -17.64 9.24
N PRO A 93 18.91 -17.11 8.29
CA PRO A 93 20.35 -17.07 8.42
C PRO A 93 20.84 -16.12 9.52
N GLN A 94 20.04 -15.15 9.90
CA GLN A 94 20.34 -14.19 10.97
C GLN A 94 19.88 -14.69 12.35
N HIS A 95 19.31 -15.89 12.43
CA HIS A 95 18.79 -16.49 13.68
C HIS A 95 17.78 -15.59 14.42
N ILE A 96 16.93 -14.89 13.66
CA ILE A 96 15.91 -13.99 14.20
C ILE A 96 14.94 -14.80 15.07
N ASP A 97 14.65 -14.28 16.25
CA ASP A 97 13.70 -14.88 17.19
C ASP A 97 12.26 -14.80 16.69
N GLY A 98 11.37 -15.61 17.31
CA GLY A 98 9.93 -15.51 17.06
C GLY A 98 9.37 -14.15 17.51
N MET A 99 8.47 -13.58 16.73
CA MET A 99 7.77 -12.35 17.13
C MET A 99 6.85 -12.61 18.32
N SER A 100 6.59 -11.60 19.13
CA SER A 100 5.60 -11.67 20.21
C SER A 100 4.21 -12.00 19.67
N TRP A 101 3.34 -12.60 20.48
CA TRP A 101 2.03 -13.06 20.04
C TRP A 101 1.10 -11.92 19.60
N ASP A 102 1.16 -10.80 20.28
CA ASP A 102 0.37 -9.58 20.00
C ASP A 102 0.79 -8.95 18.69
N LEU A 103 2.09 -8.77 18.45
CA LEU A 103 2.63 -8.25 17.20
C LEU A 103 2.39 -9.22 16.04
N SER A 104 2.55 -10.54 16.25
CA SER A 104 2.24 -11.57 15.25
C SER A 104 0.76 -11.57 14.87
N LEU A 105 -0.14 -11.41 15.83
CA LEU A 105 -1.58 -11.33 15.58
C LEU A 105 -1.95 -10.06 14.82
N ASN A 106 -1.43 -8.91 15.26
CA ASN A 106 -1.64 -7.64 14.58
C ASN A 106 -1.18 -7.73 13.12
N THR A 107 0.04 -8.21 12.88
CA THR A 107 0.61 -8.38 11.54
C THR A 107 -0.22 -9.36 10.70
N ALA A 108 -0.63 -10.50 11.25
CA ALA A 108 -1.41 -11.49 10.53
C ALA A 108 -2.77 -10.96 10.11
N VAL A 109 -3.47 -10.24 10.98
CA VAL A 109 -4.75 -9.57 10.65
C VAL A 109 -4.53 -8.48 9.62
N SER A 110 -3.51 -7.66 9.79
CA SER A 110 -3.15 -6.57 8.87
C SER A 110 -2.89 -7.08 7.45
N PHE A 111 -2.09 -8.13 7.29
CA PHE A 111 -1.80 -8.71 5.98
C PHE A 111 -3.00 -9.46 5.38
N MET A 112 -3.80 -10.12 6.19
CA MET A 112 -5.01 -10.81 5.74
C MET A 112 -6.07 -9.83 5.21
N THR A 113 -6.17 -8.65 5.81
CA THR A 113 -7.11 -7.59 5.38
C THR A 113 -6.59 -6.72 4.24
N ASN A 114 -5.39 -6.96 3.74
CA ASN A 114 -4.69 -6.15 2.73
C ASN A 114 -4.26 -4.76 3.23
N THR A 115 -4.27 -4.54 4.55
CA THR A 115 -3.86 -3.27 5.17
C THR A 115 -2.34 -3.13 5.20
N ASN A 116 -1.65 -4.22 5.52
CA ASN A 116 -0.19 -4.33 5.64
C ASN A 116 0.45 -3.31 6.61
N TRP A 117 -0.28 -2.88 7.63
CA TRP A 117 0.27 -2.08 8.71
C TRP A 117 1.42 -2.83 9.39
N GLN A 118 2.55 -2.15 9.59
CA GLN A 118 3.76 -2.72 10.16
C GLN A 118 4.16 -1.92 11.41
N ALA A 119 4.14 -2.59 12.56
CA ALA A 119 4.73 -2.09 13.81
C ALA A 119 6.08 -2.77 14.09
N TYR A 120 6.84 -3.07 13.05
CA TYR A 120 8.13 -3.76 13.07
C TYR A 120 8.96 -3.37 11.84
N SER A 121 10.28 -3.56 11.93
CA SER A 121 11.19 -3.46 10.78
C SER A 121 11.48 -4.86 10.23
N GLY A 122 11.10 -5.08 8.96
CA GLY A 122 11.15 -6.41 8.34
C GLY A 122 12.57 -6.98 8.25
N GLU A 123 13.54 -6.13 7.99
CA GLU A 123 14.96 -6.47 7.88
C GLU A 123 15.60 -6.98 9.18
N SER A 124 15.07 -6.56 10.34
CA SER A 124 15.59 -6.93 11.65
C SER A 124 14.74 -7.94 12.41
N GLN A 125 13.45 -8.09 12.07
CA GLN A 125 12.49 -8.88 12.85
C GLN A 125 11.86 -10.05 12.11
N LEU A 126 12.10 -10.18 10.80
CA LEU A 126 11.50 -11.26 10.00
C LEU A 126 12.53 -12.08 9.23
N SER A 127 12.41 -13.40 9.37
CA SER A 127 13.18 -14.34 8.56
C SER A 127 12.77 -14.29 7.08
N TYR A 128 13.65 -14.76 6.19
CA TYR A 128 13.32 -14.84 4.75
C TYR A 128 12.10 -15.71 4.46
N LEU A 129 11.93 -16.79 5.23
CA LEU A 129 10.75 -17.63 5.08
C LEU A 129 9.48 -16.86 5.44
N SER A 130 9.49 -16.11 6.53
CA SER A 130 8.36 -15.27 6.95
C SER A 130 8.06 -14.18 5.92
N GLN A 131 9.09 -13.53 5.38
CA GLN A 131 8.94 -12.54 4.31
C GLN A 131 8.39 -13.16 3.01
N ALA A 132 9.00 -14.25 2.52
CA ALA A 132 8.68 -14.83 1.22
C ALA A 132 7.40 -15.65 1.23
N LEU A 133 7.26 -16.64 2.12
CA LEU A 133 6.09 -17.53 2.18
C LEU A 133 4.95 -16.96 3.03
N GLY A 134 5.27 -16.11 4.00
CA GLY A 134 4.26 -15.41 4.78
C GLY A 134 3.74 -14.18 4.05
N LEU A 135 4.46 -13.08 4.18
CA LEU A 135 4.01 -11.75 3.76
C LEU A 135 3.81 -11.65 2.24
N THR A 136 4.79 -12.10 1.43
CA THR A 136 4.69 -11.99 -0.03
C THR A 136 3.53 -12.82 -0.59
N VAL A 137 3.27 -14.03 -0.05
CA VAL A 137 2.11 -14.82 -0.47
C VAL A 137 0.81 -14.10 -0.13
N GLN A 138 0.68 -13.52 1.07
CA GLN A 138 -0.50 -12.72 1.42
C GLN A 138 -0.67 -11.52 0.48
N ASN A 139 0.41 -10.86 0.11
CA ASN A 139 0.39 -9.75 -0.86
C ASN A 139 -0.14 -10.15 -2.24
N PHE A 140 -0.07 -11.42 -2.62
CA PHE A 140 -0.71 -11.94 -3.83
C PHE A 140 -2.18 -12.30 -3.63
N VAL A 141 -2.50 -13.00 -2.56
CA VAL A 141 -3.83 -13.62 -2.42
C VAL A 141 -4.89 -12.66 -1.87
N THR A 142 -4.48 -11.64 -1.10
CA THR A 142 -5.44 -10.66 -0.57
C THR A 142 -5.99 -9.71 -1.65
N PRO A 143 -5.19 -9.09 -2.53
CA PRO A 143 -5.75 -8.33 -3.65
C PRO A 143 -6.49 -9.22 -4.65
N ALA A 144 -6.05 -10.48 -4.84
CA ALA A 144 -6.80 -11.44 -5.66
C ALA A 144 -8.19 -11.70 -5.08
N THR A 145 -8.32 -11.78 -3.76
CA THR A 145 -9.62 -11.86 -3.06
C THR A 145 -10.45 -10.61 -3.31
N GLY A 146 -9.85 -9.41 -3.28
CA GLY A 146 -10.53 -8.15 -3.61
C GLY A 146 -11.10 -8.14 -5.03
N ILE A 147 -10.33 -8.60 -6.03
CA ILE A 147 -10.81 -8.77 -7.41
C ILE A 147 -11.96 -9.79 -7.47
N ALA A 148 -11.83 -10.92 -6.77
CA ALA A 148 -12.84 -11.96 -6.75
C ALA A 148 -14.18 -11.45 -6.20
N VAL A 149 -14.15 -10.73 -5.07
CA VAL A 149 -15.33 -10.10 -4.46
C VAL A 149 -15.95 -9.05 -5.39
N LEU A 150 -15.13 -8.22 -6.04
CA LEU A 150 -15.62 -7.27 -7.04
C LEU A 150 -16.35 -7.97 -8.19
N TYR A 151 -15.80 -9.06 -8.71
CA TYR A 151 -16.46 -9.83 -9.78
C TYR A 151 -17.77 -10.50 -9.33
N ALA A 152 -17.83 -10.96 -8.07
CA ALA A 152 -19.09 -11.43 -7.49
C ALA A 152 -20.15 -10.33 -7.46
N LEU A 153 -19.77 -9.10 -7.07
CA LEU A 153 -20.66 -7.93 -7.07
C LEU A 153 -21.09 -7.55 -8.49
N ILE A 154 -20.17 -7.49 -9.45
CA ILE A 154 -20.47 -7.21 -10.86
C ILE A 154 -21.48 -8.23 -11.43
N ARG A 155 -21.29 -9.52 -11.13
CA ARG A 155 -22.26 -10.56 -11.51
C ARG A 155 -23.62 -10.32 -10.84
N GLY A 156 -23.64 -9.84 -9.59
CA GLY A 156 -24.86 -9.40 -8.90
C GLY A 156 -25.62 -8.31 -9.66
N PHE A 157 -24.93 -7.36 -10.28
CA PHE A 157 -25.57 -6.33 -11.12
C PHE A 157 -26.01 -6.85 -12.49
N THR A 158 -25.22 -7.70 -13.14
CA THR A 158 -25.44 -8.09 -14.53
C THR A 158 -26.41 -9.26 -14.71
N ARG A 159 -26.52 -10.15 -13.72
CA ARG A 159 -27.40 -11.32 -13.82
C ARG A 159 -28.86 -11.00 -13.46
N VAL A 160 -29.77 -11.38 -14.32
CA VAL A 160 -31.22 -11.12 -14.13
C VAL A 160 -31.94 -12.31 -13.49
N LYS A 161 -31.50 -13.55 -13.73
CA LYS A 161 -32.17 -14.79 -13.27
C LYS A 161 -31.26 -15.82 -12.62
N GLY A 162 -29.98 -15.53 -12.46
CA GLY A 162 -29.02 -16.45 -11.85
C GLY A 162 -29.14 -16.51 -10.33
N LYS A 163 -28.99 -17.69 -9.73
CA LYS A 163 -28.99 -17.87 -8.28
C LYS A 163 -27.57 -17.76 -7.67
N GLY A 164 -26.52 -17.83 -8.50
CA GLY A 164 -25.14 -17.80 -8.07
C GLY A 164 -24.41 -16.50 -8.40
N VAL A 165 -23.26 -16.30 -7.78
CA VAL A 165 -22.37 -15.15 -7.97
C VAL A 165 -21.02 -15.53 -8.57
N GLY A 166 -20.88 -16.77 -9.04
CA GLY A 166 -19.66 -17.34 -9.60
C GLY A 166 -18.95 -18.29 -8.65
N ASN A 167 -17.67 -18.53 -8.87
CA ASN A 167 -16.85 -19.42 -8.05
C ASN A 167 -15.66 -18.67 -7.48
N PHE A 168 -15.58 -18.58 -6.15
CA PHE A 168 -14.50 -17.87 -5.45
C PHE A 168 -13.11 -18.41 -5.78
N TRP A 169 -12.94 -19.73 -5.77
CA TRP A 169 -11.65 -20.36 -5.99
C TRP A 169 -11.14 -20.16 -7.42
N ARG A 170 -12.04 -20.22 -8.39
CA ARG A 170 -11.75 -19.88 -9.79
C ARG A 170 -11.33 -18.40 -9.91
N ASP A 171 -12.09 -17.49 -9.32
CA ASP A 171 -11.82 -16.06 -9.39
C ASP A 171 -10.48 -15.73 -8.72
N LEU A 172 -10.20 -16.30 -7.54
CA LEU A 172 -8.94 -16.17 -6.82
C LEU A 172 -7.75 -16.68 -7.65
N THR A 173 -7.86 -17.89 -8.18
CA THR A 173 -6.79 -18.50 -9.00
C THR A 173 -6.50 -17.68 -10.24
N ARG A 174 -7.54 -17.22 -10.95
CA ARG A 174 -7.37 -16.43 -12.18
C ARG A 174 -6.82 -15.04 -11.89
N SER A 175 -7.28 -14.36 -10.86
CA SER A 175 -6.74 -13.07 -10.43
C SER A 175 -5.26 -13.16 -10.10
N THR A 176 -4.85 -14.21 -9.38
CA THR A 176 -3.45 -14.44 -9.04
C THR A 176 -2.60 -14.76 -10.26
N LEU A 177 -2.98 -15.81 -11.04
CA LEU A 177 -2.15 -16.33 -12.12
C LEU A 177 -2.10 -15.42 -13.34
N TYR A 178 -3.23 -14.83 -13.75
CA TYR A 178 -3.31 -14.10 -15.01
C TYR A 178 -3.17 -12.59 -14.85
N VAL A 179 -3.42 -12.03 -13.66
CA VAL A 179 -3.35 -10.58 -13.44
C VAL A 179 -2.14 -10.21 -12.58
N LEU A 180 -2.12 -10.65 -11.32
CA LEU A 180 -1.11 -10.18 -10.36
C LEU A 180 0.28 -10.73 -10.67
N MET A 181 0.43 -12.04 -10.88
CA MET A 181 1.73 -12.67 -11.06
C MET A 181 2.49 -12.15 -12.29
N PRO A 182 1.89 -12.04 -13.50
CA PRO A 182 2.61 -11.56 -14.67
C PRO A 182 3.03 -10.10 -14.55
N LEU A 183 2.16 -9.24 -14.00
CA LEU A 183 2.48 -7.83 -13.78
C LEU A 183 3.59 -7.67 -12.72
N SER A 184 3.48 -8.42 -11.61
CA SER A 184 4.49 -8.42 -10.55
C SER A 184 5.85 -8.89 -11.06
N LEU A 185 5.89 -9.91 -11.91
CA LEU A 185 7.14 -10.36 -12.52
C LEU A 185 7.80 -9.26 -13.36
N VAL A 186 7.02 -8.55 -14.17
CA VAL A 186 7.56 -7.43 -14.97
C VAL A 186 8.09 -6.32 -14.07
N VAL A 187 7.32 -5.89 -13.07
CA VAL A 187 7.75 -4.83 -12.15
C VAL A 187 8.98 -5.27 -11.34
N ALA A 188 9.00 -6.50 -10.83
CA ALA A 188 10.15 -7.03 -10.08
C ALA A 188 11.44 -7.03 -10.91
N LEU A 189 11.38 -7.46 -12.19
CA LEU A 189 12.53 -7.43 -13.08
C LEU A 189 13.01 -5.99 -13.35
N VAL A 190 12.09 -5.06 -13.51
CA VAL A 190 12.44 -3.64 -13.73
C VAL A 190 13.13 -3.06 -12.50
N ILE A 191 12.53 -3.18 -11.30
CA ILE A 191 13.12 -2.60 -10.09
C ILE A 191 14.42 -3.32 -9.66
N ALA A 192 14.52 -4.64 -9.86
CA ALA A 192 15.77 -5.38 -9.65
C ALA A 192 16.88 -4.88 -10.57
N SER A 193 16.58 -4.54 -11.83
CA SER A 193 17.55 -3.96 -12.75
C SER A 193 18.04 -2.56 -12.31
N GLN A 194 17.30 -1.92 -11.42
CA GLN A 194 17.67 -0.61 -10.84
C GLN A 194 18.45 -0.74 -9.53
N GLY A 195 18.69 -1.95 -9.01
CA GLY A 195 19.47 -2.20 -7.82
C GLY A 195 18.68 -2.66 -6.60
N VAL A 196 17.36 -2.88 -6.73
CA VAL A 196 16.58 -3.48 -5.63
C VAL A 196 17.02 -4.94 -5.43
N PRO A 197 17.42 -5.36 -4.22
CA PRO A 197 17.96 -6.69 -3.98
C PRO A 197 16.96 -7.81 -4.28
N GLN A 198 17.47 -8.87 -4.91
CA GLN A 198 16.73 -10.13 -5.09
C GLN A 198 17.70 -11.30 -4.90
N THR A 199 18.05 -11.56 -3.66
CA THR A 199 19.09 -12.53 -3.30
C THR A 199 18.71 -13.32 -2.05
N MET A 200 19.31 -14.51 -1.90
CA MET A 200 19.22 -15.30 -0.67
C MET A 200 20.35 -14.97 0.33
N LYS A 201 21.19 -14.00 0.02
CA LYS A 201 22.25 -13.50 0.92
C LYS A 201 21.57 -12.69 2.04
N ALA A 202 21.93 -12.94 3.28
CA ALA A 202 21.31 -12.29 4.43
C ALA A 202 21.64 -10.81 4.52
N ALA A 203 22.91 -10.52 4.42
CA ALA A 203 23.46 -9.18 4.53
C ALA A 203 24.82 -9.13 3.83
N GLU A 204 25.31 -7.93 3.61
CA GLU A 204 26.66 -7.64 3.14
C GLU A 204 27.30 -6.65 4.10
N SER A 205 28.53 -6.95 4.54
CA SER A 205 29.33 -6.01 5.27
C SER A 205 29.98 -5.04 4.28
N VAL A 206 29.80 -3.76 4.50
CA VAL A 206 30.35 -2.69 3.68
C VAL A 206 31.22 -1.81 4.56
N GLU A 207 32.45 -1.58 4.15
CA GLU A 207 33.35 -0.66 4.84
C GLU A 207 32.80 0.76 4.79
N LEU A 208 32.73 1.41 5.93
CA LEU A 208 32.38 2.81 6.03
C LEU A 208 33.47 3.70 5.46
N MET A 209 33.14 4.74 4.75
CA MET A 209 34.09 5.73 4.24
C MET A 209 34.84 6.44 5.38
N GLU A 210 34.16 6.65 6.50
CA GLU A 210 34.68 7.19 7.74
C GLU A 210 34.23 6.32 8.90
N PRO A 211 35.10 5.91 9.82
CA PRO A 211 34.71 5.16 11.00
C PRO A 211 33.86 6.03 11.91
N VAL A 212 32.92 5.40 12.60
CA VAL A 212 32.03 6.07 13.59
C VAL A 212 32.25 5.47 14.97
N ALA A 213 32.02 6.26 16.01
CA ALA A 213 32.13 5.83 17.39
C ALA A 213 30.77 5.91 18.12
N PHE A 214 30.53 4.93 18.98
CA PHE A 214 29.38 4.87 19.85
C PHE A 214 29.84 4.77 21.31
N ASP A 215 29.13 5.35 22.25
CA ASP A 215 29.36 5.20 23.67
C ASP A 215 28.94 3.82 24.20
N ALA A 216 29.15 3.56 25.48
CA ALA A 216 28.77 2.31 26.13
C ALA A 216 27.25 2.05 26.12
N ASP A 217 26.43 3.12 26.01
CA ASP A 217 24.98 3.07 25.95
C ASP A 217 24.47 2.91 24.50
N GLY A 218 25.36 2.90 23.52
CA GLY A 218 25.05 2.75 22.09
C GLY A 218 24.63 4.06 21.41
N ASN A 219 24.90 5.23 22.01
CA ASN A 219 24.66 6.52 21.37
C ASN A 219 25.83 6.92 20.49
N TYR A 220 25.56 7.49 19.33
CA TYR A 220 26.58 8.02 18.44
C TYR A 220 27.32 9.20 19.06
N ILE A 221 28.64 9.17 19.02
CA ILE A 221 29.50 10.24 19.53
C ILE A 221 29.82 11.20 18.39
N GLU A 222 29.12 12.31 18.38
CA GLU A 222 29.29 13.36 17.37
C GLU A 222 30.67 14.05 17.53
N ASN A 223 31.37 14.32 16.41
CA ASN A 223 32.69 14.94 16.38
C ASN A 223 33.81 14.19 17.15
N ALA A 224 33.68 12.87 17.27
CA ALA A 224 34.74 12.05 17.84
C ALA A 224 35.96 12.00 16.94
N GLU A 225 37.15 12.15 17.50
CA GLU A 225 38.42 11.83 16.84
C GLU A 225 38.73 10.36 17.08
N ILE A 226 38.86 9.58 16.00
CA ILE A 226 38.99 8.12 16.05
C ILE A 226 40.40 7.75 15.59
N ASP A 227 41.19 7.18 16.50
CA ASP A 227 42.49 6.57 16.22
C ASP A 227 42.29 5.04 16.03
N LEU A 228 42.29 4.60 14.78
CA LEU A 228 42.12 3.18 14.43
C LEU A 228 43.32 2.32 14.82
N GLU A 229 44.54 2.89 14.84
CA GLU A 229 45.75 2.13 15.16
C GLU A 229 45.78 1.74 16.65
N ASN A 230 45.37 2.68 17.52
CA ASN A 230 45.36 2.46 18.96
C ASN A 230 44.00 2.07 19.53
N ASN A 231 42.97 2.03 18.69
CA ASN A 231 41.58 1.78 19.08
C ASN A 231 41.07 2.76 20.17
N ILE A 232 41.38 4.04 19.98
CA ILE A 232 41.08 5.12 20.94
C ILE A 232 40.06 6.08 20.28
N VAL A 233 39.06 6.45 21.06
CA VAL A 233 38.09 7.50 20.70
C VAL A 233 38.32 8.68 21.64
N THR A 234 38.49 9.88 21.09
CA THR A 234 38.65 11.12 21.85
C THR A 234 37.52 12.10 21.47
N LEU A 235 36.97 12.78 22.48
CA LEU A 235 36.03 13.86 22.33
C LEU A 235 36.56 15.07 23.10
N ASP A 236 36.72 16.20 22.45
CA ASP A 236 37.30 17.41 23.01
C ASP A 236 38.65 17.18 23.72
N GLY A 237 39.49 16.30 23.15
CA GLY A 237 40.82 15.97 23.70
C GLY A 237 40.81 15.03 24.91
N LYS A 238 39.64 14.45 25.27
CA LYS A 238 39.52 13.47 26.35
C LYS A 238 39.18 12.10 25.76
N VAL A 239 39.80 11.05 26.27
CA VAL A 239 39.51 9.67 25.87
C VAL A 239 38.12 9.29 26.39
N VAL A 240 37.28 8.75 25.53
CA VAL A 240 35.99 8.18 25.90
C VAL A 240 36.21 6.72 26.24
N GLU A 241 36.02 6.37 27.50
CA GLU A 241 36.12 5.00 27.99
C GLU A 241 34.96 4.14 27.42
N ASP A 242 35.25 2.88 27.09
CA ASP A 242 34.29 1.89 26.58
C ASP A 242 33.57 2.30 25.25
N ALA A 243 34.15 3.22 24.49
CA ALA A 243 33.65 3.56 23.17
C ALA A 243 33.87 2.40 22.16
N GLN A 244 32.84 2.15 21.37
CA GLN A 244 32.88 1.15 20.27
C GLN A 244 33.14 1.86 18.95
N ILE A 245 34.21 1.45 18.26
CA ILE A 245 34.51 1.93 16.91
C ILE A 245 33.88 0.98 15.90
N VAL A 246 33.08 1.53 15.02
CA VAL A 246 32.43 0.80 13.92
C VAL A 246 33.03 1.25 12.60
N THR A 247 33.64 0.32 11.90
CA THR A 247 34.26 0.53 10.58
C THR A 247 33.52 -0.10 9.44
N GLU A 248 32.54 -0.96 9.74
CA GLU A 248 31.73 -1.68 8.77
C GLU A 248 30.25 -1.53 9.09
N GLU A 249 29.44 -1.38 8.08
CA GLU A 249 27.97 -1.41 8.19
C GLU A 249 27.43 -2.72 7.61
N ILE A 250 26.52 -3.36 8.34
CA ILE A 250 25.83 -4.56 7.87
C ILE A 250 24.58 -4.13 7.10
N VAL A 251 24.65 -4.17 5.78
CA VAL A 251 23.53 -3.84 4.89
C VAL A 251 22.64 -5.05 4.72
N PRO A 252 21.39 -5.04 5.22
CA PRO A 252 20.47 -6.16 5.06
C PRO A 252 20.04 -6.31 3.60
N LEU A 253 20.14 -7.52 3.08
CA LEU A 253 19.73 -7.90 1.74
C LEU A 253 18.54 -8.88 1.81
N GLY A 254 18.14 -9.44 0.68
CA GLY A 254 17.11 -10.48 0.63
C GLY A 254 16.24 -10.44 -0.62
N LEU A 255 15.02 -10.96 -0.51
CA LEU A 255 14.07 -11.12 -1.61
C LEU A 255 13.17 -9.86 -1.79
N ALA A 256 13.78 -8.67 -1.75
CA ALA A 256 13.06 -7.41 -1.69
C ALA A 256 12.29 -7.12 -3.00
N ALA A 257 12.92 -7.24 -4.18
CA ALA A 257 12.30 -6.82 -5.43
C ALA A 257 10.96 -7.53 -5.73
N SER A 258 10.86 -8.82 -5.45
CA SER A 258 9.60 -9.57 -5.65
C SER A 258 8.50 -9.11 -4.70
N GLN A 259 8.83 -8.83 -3.44
CA GLN A 259 7.86 -8.34 -2.47
C GLN A 259 7.43 -6.91 -2.78
N VAL A 260 8.37 -6.01 -3.11
CA VAL A 260 8.11 -4.62 -3.49
C VAL A 260 7.20 -4.55 -4.71
N ALA A 261 7.45 -5.37 -5.73
CA ALA A 261 6.61 -5.39 -6.93
C ALA A 261 5.15 -5.73 -6.62
N ILE A 262 4.90 -6.78 -5.84
CA ILE A 262 3.52 -7.16 -5.53
C ILE A 262 2.87 -6.24 -4.49
N LYS A 263 3.63 -5.71 -3.51
CA LYS A 263 3.08 -4.77 -2.52
C LYS A 263 2.50 -3.51 -3.19
N GLN A 264 3.11 -3.06 -4.29
CA GLN A 264 2.61 -1.90 -5.04
C GLN A 264 1.42 -2.28 -5.92
N LEU A 265 1.55 -3.32 -6.74
CA LEU A 265 0.47 -3.77 -7.64
C LEU A 265 -0.78 -4.28 -6.91
N GLY A 266 -0.58 -4.92 -5.76
CA GLY A 266 -1.66 -5.42 -4.90
C GLY A 266 -2.29 -4.37 -4.01
N THR A 267 -1.78 -3.13 -4.02
CA THR A 267 -2.15 -2.07 -3.07
C THR A 267 -2.02 -2.51 -1.61
N ASN A 268 -0.98 -3.28 -1.31
CA ASN A 268 -0.71 -3.81 0.03
C ASN A 268 0.09 -2.83 0.89
N GLY A 269 1.20 -2.32 0.37
CA GLY A 269 2.01 -1.26 0.94
C GLY A 269 3.02 -1.64 2.01
N GLY A 270 2.97 -2.84 2.56
CA GLY A 270 3.95 -3.29 3.55
C GLY A 270 5.36 -3.44 2.96
N GLY A 271 6.33 -2.69 3.51
CA GLY A 271 7.70 -2.68 3.03
C GLY A 271 8.49 -3.95 3.40
N TYR A 272 9.53 -4.24 2.63
CA TYR A 272 10.54 -5.22 3.01
C TYR A 272 11.41 -4.65 4.12
N TYR A 273 11.78 -3.36 4.00
CA TYR A 273 12.50 -2.57 4.99
C TYR A 273 11.54 -1.68 5.80
N GLY A 274 11.93 -1.34 7.04
CA GLY A 274 11.08 -0.61 7.98
C GLY A 274 10.61 0.76 7.48
N VAL A 275 11.49 1.50 6.79
CA VAL A 275 11.14 2.82 6.20
C VAL A 275 10.47 2.73 4.83
N ASN A 276 10.11 1.51 4.41
CA ASN A 276 9.33 1.26 3.21
C ASN A 276 10.03 1.78 1.92
N SER A 277 9.28 2.29 0.93
CA SER A 277 9.85 2.77 -0.35
C SER A 277 10.59 4.12 -0.24
N ALA A 278 10.80 4.66 0.97
CA ALA A 278 11.82 5.65 1.24
C ALA A 278 13.21 5.03 1.34
N HIS A 279 13.32 3.73 1.63
CA HIS A 279 14.61 3.03 1.71
C HIS A 279 15.28 2.94 0.34
N PRO A 280 16.61 3.25 0.26
CA PRO A 280 17.33 3.18 -1.02
C PRO A 280 17.34 1.80 -1.67
N LEU A 281 17.31 0.72 -0.87
CA LEU A 281 17.27 -0.66 -1.38
C LEU A 281 15.87 -1.12 -1.81
N GLU A 282 14.80 -0.38 -1.49
CA GLU A 282 13.48 -0.63 -2.10
C GLU A 282 13.24 0.23 -3.35
N ASN A 283 13.68 1.49 -3.30
CA ASN A 283 13.39 2.48 -4.33
C ASN A 283 14.62 3.37 -4.58
N PRO A 284 15.64 2.86 -5.28
CA PRO A 284 16.95 3.50 -5.39
C PRO A 284 16.96 4.81 -6.18
N ASN A 285 16.09 4.99 -7.17
CA ASN A 285 16.19 6.12 -8.10
C ASN A 285 14.82 6.55 -8.65
N TRP A 286 14.82 7.62 -9.45
CA TRP A 286 13.59 8.17 -10.05
C TRP A 286 12.86 7.19 -10.97
N PHE A 287 13.57 6.27 -11.59
CA PHE A 287 12.98 5.30 -12.52
C PHE A 287 12.26 4.19 -11.77
N SER A 288 12.88 3.62 -10.71
CA SER A 288 12.19 2.70 -9.80
C SER A 288 10.98 3.37 -9.17
N ASN A 289 11.12 4.62 -8.70
CA ASN A 289 10.04 5.41 -8.13
C ASN A 289 8.85 5.59 -9.10
N LEU A 290 9.13 5.84 -10.37
CA LEU A 290 8.08 5.95 -11.40
C LEU A 290 7.31 4.63 -11.57
N PHE A 291 8.01 3.50 -11.67
CA PHE A 291 7.38 2.19 -11.86
C PHE A 291 6.57 1.75 -10.64
N GLU A 292 7.11 1.92 -9.45
CA GLU A 292 6.40 1.62 -8.21
C GLU A 292 5.15 2.50 -8.06
N MET A 293 5.29 3.81 -8.26
CA MET A 293 4.20 4.76 -8.16
C MET A 293 3.08 4.46 -9.16
N LEU A 294 3.40 4.17 -10.43
CA LEU A 294 2.40 3.76 -11.42
C LEU A 294 1.71 2.46 -11.02
N SER A 295 2.44 1.53 -10.40
CA SER A 295 1.90 0.26 -9.92
C SER A 295 0.84 0.43 -8.84
N LEU A 296 0.93 1.49 -8.00
CA LEU A 296 -0.05 1.79 -6.94
C LEU A 296 -1.48 1.88 -7.47
N LEU A 297 -1.69 2.59 -8.58
CA LEU A 297 -3.02 2.87 -9.11
C LEU A 297 -3.37 2.10 -10.38
N LEU A 298 -2.42 1.37 -10.98
CA LEU A 298 -2.63 0.71 -12.27
C LEU A 298 -3.84 -0.24 -12.27
N ILE A 299 -3.87 -1.17 -11.33
CA ILE A 299 -4.97 -2.16 -11.25
C ILE A 299 -6.28 -1.50 -10.79
N PRO A 300 -6.34 -0.69 -9.72
CA PRO A 300 -7.55 0.03 -9.33
C PRO A 300 -8.16 0.86 -10.46
N ALA A 301 -7.34 1.64 -11.17
CA ALA A 301 -7.80 2.42 -12.32
C ALA A 301 -8.28 1.55 -13.48
N ALA A 302 -7.57 0.45 -13.78
CA ALA A 302 -7.94 -0.51 -14.81
C ALA A 302 -9.29 -1.20 -14.50
N LEU A 303 -9.58 -1.48 -13.23
CA LEU A 303 -10.83 -2.11 -12.82
C LEU A 303 -12.07 -1.25 -13.12
N CYS A 304 -11.96 0.08 -13.18
CA CYS A 304 -13.05 0.96 -13.62
C CYS A 304 -13.43 0.68 -15.09
N PHE A 305 -12.42 0.52 -15.96
CA PHE A 305 -12.65 0.16 -17.37
C PHE A 305 -13.12 -1.30 -17.53
N THR A 306 -12.62 -2.19 -16.68
CA THR A 306 -13.11 -3.57 -16.57
C THR A 306 -14.60 -3.59 -16.23
N PHE A 307 -15.00 -2.85 -15.19
CA PHE A 307 -16.40 -2.72 -14.79
C PHE A 307 -17.32 -2.28 -15.93
N GLY A 308 -16.95 -1.19 -16.64
CA GLY A 308 -17.73 -0.71 -17.77
C GLY A 308 -17.89 -1.74 -18.91
N ARG A 309 -16.93 -2.66 -19.07
CA ARG A 309 -17.02 -3.75 -20.03
C ARG A 309 -17.92 -4.88 -19.55
N GLU A 310 -17.79 -5.29 -18.30
CA GLU A 310 -18.56 -6.38 -17.70
C GLU A 310 -20.05 -6.04 -17.62
N VAL A 311 -20.38 -4.78 -17.28
CA VAL A 311 -21.78 -4.31 -17.28
C VAL A 311 -22.30 -3.94 -18.67
N LYS A 312 -21.46 -4.07 -19.70
CA LYS A 312 -21.77 -3.73 -21.12
C LYS A 312 -22.14 -2.26 -21.34
N ASP A 313 -21.76 -1.39 -20.43
CA ASP A 313 -21.92 0.06 -20.53
C ASP A 313 -20.60 0.76 -20.20
N LYS A 314 -19.83 1.09 -21.23
CA LYS A 314 -18.54 1.79 -21.09
C LYS A 314 -18.67 3.16 -20.42
N LYS A 315 -19.84 3.82 -20.59
CA LYS A 315 -20.06 5.16 -20.00
C LYS A 315 -20.09 5.08 -18.48
N GLN A 316 -20.63 4.00 -17.90
CA GLN A 316 -20.63 3.79 -16.45
C GLN A 316 -19.21 3.63 -15.90
N GLY A 317 -18.37 2.82 -16.55
CA GLY A 317 -16.97 2.69 -16.15
C GLY A 317 -16.20 4.01 -16.24
N ILE A 318 -16.43 4.79 -17.30
CA ILE A 318 -15.82 6.10 -17.47
C ILE A 318 -16.33 7.10 -16.43
N ALA A 319 -17.64 7.09 -16.12
CA ALA A 319 -18.21 8.00 -15.12
C ALA A 319 -17.62 7.78 -13.73
N VAL A 320 -17.51 6.51 -13.30
CA VAL A 320 -16.89 6.14 -12.03
C VAL A 320 -15.40 6.52 -12.03
N PHE A 321 -14.67 6.19 -13.09
CA PHE A 321 -13.27 6.59 -13.25
C PHE A 321 -13.09 8.11 -13.14
N MET A 322 -13.91 8.90 -13.84
CA MET A 322 -13.82 10.36 -13.83
C MET A 322 -14.14 10.97 -12.47
N ALA A 323 -15.11 10.42 -11.74
CA ALA A 323 -15.41 10.86 -10.38
C ALA A 323 -14.18 10.69 -9.46
N MET A 324 -13.56 9.52 -9.47
CA MET A 324 -12.34 9.25 -8.70
C MET A 324 -11.17 10.11 -9.19
N PHE A 325 -11.01 10.27 -10.51
CA PHE A 325 -9.92 11.01 -11.11
C PHE A 325 -9.96 12.50 -10.75
N ILE A 326 -11.14 13.11 -10.78
CA ILE A 326 -11.33 14.52 -10.38
C ILE A 326 -10.94 14.71 -8.91
N MET A 327 -11.34 13.82 -8.03
CA MET A 327 -10.97 13.85 -6.61
C MET A 327 -9.46 13.71 -6.41
N LEU A 328 -8.82 12.77 -7.13
CA LEU A 328 -7.38 12.59 -7.08
C LEU A 328 -6.61 13.83 -7.57
N VAL A 329 -7.02 14.42 -8.69
CA VAL A 329 -6.40 15.63 -9.24
C VAL A 329 -6.55 16.81 -8.27
N ALA A 330 -7.72 16.97 -7.65
CA ALA A 330 -7.93 17.99 -6.64
C ALA A 330 -7.01 17.78 -5.42
N ALA A 331 -6.92 16.55 -4.92
CA ALA A 331 -6.03 16.17 -3.81
C ALA A 331 -4.55 16.47 -4.14
N MET A 332 -4.07 16.02 -5.31
CA MET A 332 -2.69 16.29 -5.76
C MET A 332 -2.42 17.80 -5.89
N THR A 333 -3.38 18.55 -6.39
CA THR A 333 -3.23 20.00 -6.60
C THR A 333 -3.15 20.74 -5.26
N ILE A 334 -4.06 20.45 -4.33
CA ILE A 334 -4.08 21.09 -3.02
C ILE A 334 -2.80 20.74 -2.24
N THR A 335 -2.44 19.48 -2.14
CA THR A 335 -1.20 19.04 -1.46
C THR A 335 0.02 19.66 -2.15
N GLY A 336 0.09 19.63 -3.48
CA GLY A 336 1.23 20.14 -4.23
C GLY A 336 1.43 21.63 -4.06
N ILE A 337 0.39 22.45 -4.04
CA ILE A 337 0.48 23.89 -3.79
C ILE A 337 1.03 24.15 -2.38
N ASN A 338 0.53 23.43 -1.38
CA ASN A 338 0.96 23.62 -0.01
C ASN A 338 2.40 23.15 0.23
N GLU A 339 2.80 22.01 -0.33
CA GLU A 339 4.17 21.51 -0.17
C GLU A 339 5.21 22.31 -0.99
N GLN A 340 4.79 23.02 -2.05
CA GLN A 340 5.66 23.94 -2.77
C GLN A 340 5.89 25.28 -2.01
N SER A 341 5.07 25.57 -1.02
CA SER A 341 5.28 26.69 -0.11
C SER A 341 6.32 26.31 0.94
N ALA A 342 7.18 27.25 1.32
CA ALA A 342 8.14 27.01 2.39
C ALA A 342 7.40 26.72 3.71
N SER A 343 7.98 25.84 4.54
CA SER A 343 7.45 25.57 5.87
C SER A 343 7.39 26.88 6.68
N THR A 344 6.23 27.16 7.27
CA THR A 344 6.04 28.36 8.12
C THR A 344 7.00 28.37 9.31
N VAL A 345 7.34 27.19 9.83
CA VAL A 345 8.31 27.05 10.94
C VAL A 345 9.69 27.57 10.55
N LEU A 346 10.14 27.31 9.31
CA LEU A 346 11.43 27.78 8.83
C LEU A 346 11.41 29.28 8.46
N THR A 347 10.29 29.78 7.94
CA THR A 347 10.15 31.18 7.52
C THR A 347 9.88 32.12 8.68
N GLU A 348 9.16 31.70 9.71
CA GLU A 348 8.83 32.53 10.89
C GLU A 348 10.02 32.69 11.84
N ASN A 349 10.95 31.76 11.87
CA ASN A 349 12.12 31.81 12.76
C ASN A 349 13.28 32.68 12.24
N GLU A 350 13.15 33.29 11.08
CA GLU A 350 14.18 34.15 10.44
C GLU A 350 15.58 33.50 10.33
N CYS A 351 15.70 32.22 10.65
CA CYS A 351 16.97 31.49 10.64
C CYS A 351 17.40 31.03 9.24
N VAL A 352 16.45 31.02 8.30
CA VAL A 352 16.68 30.57 6.91
C VAL A 352 16.24 31.64 5.94
N ASP A 353 17.19 32.12 5.14
CA ASP A 353 16.87 33.03 4.03
C ASP A 353 16.22 32.26 2.86
N THR A 354 14.90 32.32 2.76
CA THR A 354 14.11 31.71 1.70
C THR A 354 14.02 32.58 0.44
N SER A 355 14.60 33.77 0.44
CA SER A 355 14.52 34.75 -0.66
C SER A 355 15.56 34.51 -1.76
N THR A 356 16.54 33.62 -1.55
CA THR A 356 17.61 33.38 -2.51
C THR A 356 17.18 32.49 -3.67
N ILE A 357 17.54 32.89 -4.89
CA ILE A 357 17.22 32.19 -6.15
C ILE A 357 17.74 30.75 -6.21
N ASN A 358 18.74 30.40 -5.37
CA ASN A 358 19.37 29.08 -5.35
C ASN A 358 18.69 28.07 -4.40
N GLN A 359 17.70 28.49 -3.63
CA GLN A 359 16.92 27.57 -2.80
C GLN A 359 15.69 27.11 -3.58
N SER A 360 15.43 25.80 -3.56
CA SER A 360 14.31 25.22 -4.29
C SER A 360 12.94 25.73 -3.82
N GLY A 361 12.88 26.37 -2.64
CA GLY A 361 11.63 26.69 -1.95
C GLY A 361 10.84 25.43 -1.63
N GLY A 362 9.83 25.53 -0.77
CA GLY A 362 8.94 24.43 -0.45
C GLY A 362 9.41 23.58 0.74
N ASN A 363 8.53 22.67 1.14
CA ASN A 363 8.72 21.81 2.30
C ASN A 363 9.44 20.52 1.90
N MET A 364 10.74 20.44 2.17
CA MET A 364 11.56 19.23 1.96
C MET A 364 11.68 18.36 3.21
N GLU A 365 11.14 18.81 4.34
CA GLU A 365 11.17 18.01 5.57
C GLU A 365 10.53 16.64 5.35
N GLY A 366 11.18 15.59 5.82
CA GLY A 366 10.72 14.21 5.68
C GLY A 366 10.62 13.70 4.23
N LYS A 367 11.22 14.40 3.26
CA LYS A 367 11.23 14.02 1.84
C LYS A 367 12.63 13.71 1.36
N GLU A 368 12.74 12.66 0.56
CA GLU A 368 14.01 12.25 -0.02
C GLU A 368 14.46 13.22 -1.14
N THR A 369 15.69 13.69 -1.05
CA THR A 369 16.27 14.63 -2.05
C THR A 369 16.30 14.04 -3.46
N ARG A 370 16.48 12.71 -3.58
CA ARG A 370 16.49 12.00 -4.86
C ARG A 370 15.13 12.00 -5.58
N PHE A 371 14.03 12.24 -4.88
CA PHE A 371 12.68 12.27 -5.44
C PHE A 371 12.11 13.68 -5.54
N GLY A 372 12.41 14.53 -4.57
CA GLY A 372 11.91 15.90 -4.48
C GLY A 372 10.41 15.99 -4.15
N ILE A 373 9.92 17.22 -4.02
CA ILE A 373 8.54 17.52 -3.58
C ILE A 373 7.50 16.91 -4.52
N GLY A 374 7.68 17.05 -5.84
CA GLY A 374 6.68 16.63 -6.82
C GLY A 374 6.38 15.12 -6.77
N SER A 375 7.42 14.29 -6.71
CA SER A 375 7.24 12.83 -6.60
C SER A 375 6.71 12.43 -5.24
N SER A 376 7.14 13.08 -4.16
CA SER A 376 6.66 12.82 -2.80
C SER A 376 5.17 13.12 -2.67
N VAL A 377 4.71 14.28 -3.16
CA VAL A 377 3.28 14.66 -3.18
C VAL A 377 2.46 13.68 -4.01
N THR A 378 2.95 13.29 -5.18
CA THR A 378 2.24 12.31 -6.02
C THR A 378 2.11 10.97 -5.29
N TRP A 379 3.19 10.48 -4.70
CA TRP A 379 3.16 9.24 -3.95
C TRP A 379 2.20 9.32 -2.76
N ALA A 380 2.32 10.35 -1.92
CA ALA A 380 1.49 10.51 -0.74
C ALA A 380 -0.01 10.56 -1.08
N THR A 381 -0.39 11.32 -2.12
CA THR A 381 -1.79 11.38 -2.55
C THR A 381 -2.28 10.09 -3.20
N TRP A 382 -1.43 9.40 -3.97
CA TRP A 382 -1.81 8.14 -4.61
C TRP A 382 -1.89 6.98 -3.63
N THR A 383 -0.96 6.90 -2.67
CA THR A 383 -0.97 5.83 -1.68
C THR A 383 -2.16 5.94 -0.73
N THR A 384 -2.53 7.15 -0.32
CA THR A 384 -3.70 7.38 0.56
C THR A 384 -5.02 7.28 -0.20
N ALA A 385 -5.05 7.60 -1.49
CA ALA A 385 -6.19 7.36 -2.35
C ALA A 385 -6.42 5.87 -2.61
N ALA A 386 -5.33 5.11 -2.84
CA ALA A 386 -5.36 3.66 -3.11
C ALA A 386 -5.43 2.80 -1.87
N SER A 387 -5.30 3.38 -0.65
CA SER A 387 -5.12 2.59 0.56
C SER A 387 -3.93 1.62 0.49
N ASN A 388 -2.88 2.04 -0.21
CA ASN A 388 -1.72 1.18 -0.41
C ASN A 388 -0.86 1.11 0.86
N GLY A 389 -0.56 2.26 1.50
CA GLY A 389 0.26 2.34 2.70
C GLY A 389 1.76 2.47 2.45
N SER A 390 2.28 2.18 1.25
CA SER A 390 3.69 2.44 0.94
C SER A 390 3.98 3.93 0.89
N VAL A 391 5.16 4.32 1.36
CA VAL A 391 5.57 5.71 1.44
C VAL A 391 6.98 5.89 0.87
N ASN A 392 7.22 7.02 0.21
CA ASN A 392 8.56 7.48 -0.19
C ASN A 392 8.95 8.78 0.52
N SER A 393 8.15 9.21 1.49
CA SER A 393 8.34 10.41 2.30
C SER A 393 7.58 10.25 3.61
N MET A 394 8.00 10.97 4.65
CA MET A 394 7.35 10.99 5.95
C MET A 394 6.07 11.83 5.91
N HIS A 395 4.90 11.22 6.03
CA HIS A 395 3.63 11.94 5.92
C HIS A 395 3.40 12.93 7.08
N ASP A 396 3.95 12.64 8.24
CA ASP A 396 3.88 13.52 9.42
C ASP A 396 4.60 14.87 9.21
N SER A 397 5.54 14.93 8.27
CA SER A 397 6.30 16.14 7.92
C SER A 397 5.63 16.99 6.82
N TYR A 398 4.41 16.64 6.40
CA TYR A 398 3.66 17.45 5.45
C TYR A 398 3.09 18.70 6.13
N THR A 399 2.90 19.75 5.35
CA THR A 399 2.21 20.96 5.81
C THR A 399 0.81 20.61 6.32
N PRO A 400 0.23 21.40 7.24
CA PRO A 400 -1.09 21.08 7.82
C PRO A 400 -2.18 20.82 6.80
N LEU A 401 -2.24 21.58 5.71
CA LEU A 401 -3.22 21.36 4.64
C LEU A 401 -2.84 20.19 3.73
N GLY A 402 -1.56 19.95 3.50
CA GLY A 402 -1.09 18.77 2.77
C GLY A 402 -1.42 17.47 3.52
N GLY A 403 -1.13 17.42 4.83
CA GLY A 403 -1.48 16.32 5.71
C GLY A 403 -2.99 16.12 5.86
N MET A 404 -3.77 17.20 5.96
CA MET A 404 -5.23 17.10 5.97
C MET A 404 -5.79 16.39 4.73
N VAL A 405 -5.24 16.65 3.55
CA VAL A 405 -5.72 16.03 2.30
C VAL A 405 -5.45 14.52 2.31
N THR A 406 -4.27 14.08 2.72
CA THR A 406 -3.94 12.65 2.82
C THR A 406 -4.83 11.95 3.84
N MET A 407 -5.07 12.55 5.01
CA MET A 407 -6.02 12.04 6.01
C MET A 407 -7.46 11.97 5.48
N LEU A 408 -7.92 13.00 4.75
CA LEU A 408 -9.26 13.02 4.16
C LEU A 408 -9.46 11.88 3.16
N LEU A 409 -8.45 11.60 2.30
CA LEU A 409 -8.52 10.49 1.36
C LEU A 409 -8.70 9.14 2.06
N MET A 410 -8.01 8.92 3.18
CA MET A 410 -8.17 7.71 4.00
C MET A 410 -9.55 7.68 4.68
N GLN A 411 -10.02 8.80 5.26
CA GLN A 411 -11.31 8.89 5.94
C GLN A 411 -12.51 8.69 5.02
N LEU A 412 -12.38 8.98 3.72
CA LEU A 412 -13.40 8.67 2.72
C LEU A 412 -13.62 7.16 2.53
N GLY A 413 -12.84 6.31 3.19
CA GLY A 413 -12.98 4.86 3.12
C GLY A 413 -12.37 4.27 1.86
N GLU A 414 -11.29 4.88 1.38
CA GLU A 414 -10.48 4.33 0.29
C GLU A 414 -11.26 4.15 -1.03
N VAL A 415 -12.11 5.11 -1.35
CA VAL A 415 -12.96 5.03 -2.54
C VAL A 415 -12.40 5.79 -3.75
N VAL A 416 -11.33 6.57 -3.58
CA VAL A 416 -10.68 7.29 -4.68
C VAL A 416 -9.67 6.35 -5.33
N PHE A 417 -10.09 5.56 -6.28
CA PHE A 417 -9.48 4.36 -6.83
C PHE A 417 -9.43 3.22 -5.81
N GLY A 418 -8.99 3.49 -4.59
CA GLY A 418 -8.94 2.56 -3.48
C GLY A 418 -8.04 1.36 -3.71
N GLY A 419 -8.13 0.38 -2.84
CA GLY A 419 -7.44 -0.89 -3.00
C GLY A 419 -7.95 -1.72 -4.16
N VAL A 420 -7.16 -2.72 -4.57
CA VAL A 420 -7.50 -3.61 -5.69
C VAL A 420 -8.83 -4.32 -5.46
N GLY A 421 -9.86 -3.90 -6.19
CA GLY A 421 -11.25 -4.35 -6.06
C GLY A 421 -12.05 -3.55 -5.04
N CYS A 422 -11.54 -3.36 -3.82
CA CYS A 422 -12.29 -2.72 -2.73
C CYS A 422 -12.63 -1.26 -3.02
N GLY A 423 -11.74 -0.48 -3.59
CA GLY A 423 -12.03 0.90 -3.95
C GLY A 423 -13.21 1.04 -4.90
N LEU A 424 -13.27 0.17 -5.91
CA LEU A 424 -14.38 0.21 -6.86
C LEU A 424 -15.71 -0.22 -6.25
N TYR A 425 -15.76 -1.29 -5.46
CA TYR A 425 -17.03 -1.67 -4.83
C TYR A 425 -17.47 -0.67 -3.73
N GLY A 426 -16.53 -0.03 -3.03
CA GLY A 426 -16.82 1.08 -2.13
C GLY A 426 -17.45 2.28 -2.88
N MET A 427 -16.82 2.71 -3.98
CA MET A 427 -17.36 3.78 -4.83
C MET A 427 -18.74 3.41 -5.41
N LEU A 428 -19.00 2.15 -5.76
CA LEU A 428 -20.31 1.70 -6.21
C LEU A 428 -21.35 1.80 -5.08
N GLY A 429 -20.99 1.61 -3.82
CA GLY A 429 -21.85 1.91 -2.67
C GLY A 429 -22.28 3.37 -2.65
N PHE A 430 -21.36 4.30 -2.81
CA PHE A 430 -21.66 5.74 -2.93
C PHE A 430 -22.49 6.07 -4.18
N ALA A 431 -22.23 5.40 -5.31
CA ALA A 431 -23.02 5.59 -6.52
C ALA A 431 -24.48 5.15 -6.32
N ILE A 432 -24.73 4.01 -5.66
CA ILE A 432 -26.08 3.55 -5.31
C ILE A 432 -26.78 4.56 -4.40
N LEU A 433 -26.10 5.04 -3.37
CA LEU A 433 -26.62 6.06 -2.45
C LEU A 433 -26.99 7.34 -3.20
N THR A 434 -26.09 7.82 -4.07
CA THR A 434 -26.32 9.03 -4.87
C THR A 434 -27.53 8.88 -5.81
N VAL A 435 -27.64 7.76 -6.52
CA VAL A 435 -28.77 7.48 -7.43
C VAL A 435 -30.07 7.40 -6.65
N PHE A 436 -30.07 6.82 -5.46
CA PHE A 436 -31.24 6.73 -4.61
C PHE A 436 -31.72 8.11 -4.17
N ILE A 437 -30.81 8.94 -3.62
CA ILE A 437 -31.15 10.30 -3.16
C ILE A 437 -31.64 11.15 -4.35
N ALA A 438 -30.89 11.17 -5.46
CA ALA A 438 -31.26 11.92 -6.65
C ALA A 438 -32.61 11.47 -7.24
N GLY A 439 -32.88 10.16 -7.27
CA GLY A 439 -34.15 9.59 -7.73
C GLY A 439 -35.33 10.07 -6.89
N LEU A 440 -35.17 10.05 -5.56
CA LEU A 440 -36.23 10.55 -4.65
C LEU A 440 -36.46 12.06 -4.81
N MET A 441 -35.41 12.85 -4.97
CA MET A 441 -35.53 14.30 -5.17
C MET A 441 -36.27 14.67 -6.44
N VAL A 442 -36.15 13.86 -7.49
CA VAL A 442 -36.81 14.09 -8.78
C VAL A 442 -38.22 13.39 -8.84
N GLY A 443 -38.57 12.63 -7.80
CA GLY A 443 -39.84 11.88 -7.76
C GLY A 443 -39.87 10.67 -8.69
N ARG A 444 -38.72 10.09 -9.03
CA ARG A 444 -38.62 8.88 -9.85
C ARG A 444 -38.15 7.69 -9.01
N THR A 445 -38.58 6.49 -9.39
CA THR A 445 -38.07 5.26 -8.77
C THR A 445 -36.59 5.16 -9.01
N PRO A 446 -35.73 5.07 -7.97
CA PRO A 446 -34.31 4.96 -8.13
C PRO A 446 -33.92 3.63 -8.83
N GLU A 447 -33.14 3.71 -9.88
CA GLU A 447 -32.67 2.54 -10.64
C GLU A 447 -31.16 2.70 -10.97
N TYR A 448 -30.41 1.63 -10.77
CA TYR A 448 -29.02 1.56 -11.18
C TYR A 448 -28.76 0.32 -12.02
N LEU A 449 -28.16 0.49 -13.20
CA LEU A 449 -27.92 -0.59 -14.18
C LEU A 449 -29.16 -1.43 -14.50
N GLY A 450 -30.33 -0.79 -14.61
CA GLY A 450 -31.61 -1.45 -14.89
C GLY A 450 -32.20 -2.24 -13.73
N LYS A 451 -31.68 -2.10 -12.53
CA LYS A 451 -32.22 -2.69 -11.30
C LYS A 451 -32.76 -1.60 -10.37
N LYS A 452 -33.95 -1.82 -9.84
CA LYS A 452 -34.52 -0.95 -8.81
C LYS A 452 -33.71 -1.03 -7.54
N ILE A 453 -33.57 0.11 -6.88
CA ILE A 453 -32.93 0.21 -5.56
C ILE A 453 -34.05 0.30 -4.53
N GLU A 454 -34.19 -0.75 -3.75
CA GLU A 454 -35.21 -0.84 -2.69
C GLU A 454 -34.57 -0.52 -1.31
N PRO A 455 -35.38 -0.34 -0.24
CA PRO A 455 -34.86 -0.06 1.10
C PRO A 455 -33.85 -1.12 1.62
N TYR A 456 -33.98 -2.35 1.15
CA TYR A 456 -33.05 -3.43 1.52
C TYR A 456 -31.64 -3.20 0.96
N GLU A 457 -31.51 -2.87 -0.32
CA GLU A 457 -30.22 -2.54 -0.95
C GLU A 457 -29.61 -1.28 -0.34
N MET A 458 -30.46 -0.29 -0.03
CA MET A 458 -30.03 0.94 0.61
C MET A 458 -29.43 0.72 2.00
N LYS A 459 -30.02 -0.17 2.80
CA LYS A 459 -29.46 -0.52 4.11
C LYS A 459 -28.01 -1.00 3.99
N TRP A 460 -27.74 -1.87 3.04
CA TRP A 460 -26.41 -2.42 2.83
C TRP A 460 -25.44 -1.40 2.21
N ALA A 461 -25.90 -0.60 1.25
CA ALA A 461 -25.10 0.47 0.66
C ALA A 461 -24.66 1.50 1.73
N VAL A 462 -25.58 1.93 2.58
CA VAL A 462 -25.28 2.84 3.71
C VAL A 462 -24.30 2.19 4.69
N LEU A 463 -24.47 0.90 5.01
CA LEU A 463 -23.57 0.20 5.92
C LEU A 463 -22.13 0.13 5.34
N VAL A 464 -21.98 -0.14 4.05
CA VAL A 464 -20.68 -0.12 3.38
C VAL A 464 -20.03 1.26 3.47
N CYS A 465 -20.78 2.33 3.23
CA CYS A 465 -20.26 3.70 3.30
C CYS A 465 -19.89 4.14 4.72
N LEU A 466 -20.60 3.67 5.75
CA LEU A 466 -20.42 4.11 7.12
C LEU A 466 -19.45 3.23 7.94
N ALA A 467 -19.21 1.99 7.52
CA ALA A 467 -18.41 1.05 8.32
C ALA A 467 -16.99 1.59 8.61
N THR A 468 -16.30 2.08 7.60
CA THR A 468 -14.94 2.62 7.75
C THR A 468 -14.90 3.90 8.60
N PRO A 469 -15.69 4.96 8.30
CA PRO A 469 -15.70 6.16 9.13
C PRO A 469 -16.08 5.91 10.59
N ILE A 470 -17.05 5.02 10.85
CA ILE A 470 -17.45 4.67 12.23
C ILE A 470 -16.27 3.98 12.95
N ALA A 471 -15.63 3.01 12.32
CA ALA A 471 -14.47 2.33 12.92
C ALA A 471 -13.34 3.32 13.23
N ILE A 472 -12.96 4.17 12.29
CA ILE A 472 -11.91 5.16 12.49
C ILE A 472 -12.26 6.10 13.64
N LEU A 473 -13.42 6.73 13.61
CA LEU A 473 -13.79 7.74 14.62
C LEU A 473 -13.96 7.14 16.03
N VAL A 474 -14.58 5.95 16.14
CA VAL A 474 -14.79 5.30 17.44
C VAL A 474 -13.47 4.86 18.04
N PHE A 475 -12.63 4.14 17.28
CA PHE A 475 -11.37 3.62 17.83
C PHE A 475 -10.34 4.73 18.06
N SER A 476 -10.26 5.75 17.21
CA SER A 476 -9.41 6.92 17.45
C SER A 476 -9.87 7.70 18.69
N GLY A 477 -11.20 7.89 18.87
CA GLY A 477 -11.74 8.51 20.06
C GLY A 477 -11.44 7.73 21.33
N ILE A 478 -11.54 6.40 21.31
CA ILE A 478 -11.16 5.54 22.44
C ILE A 478 -9.67 5.66 22.73
N ALA A 479 -8.81 5.59 21.70
CA ALA A 479 -7.37 5.70 21.86
C ALA A 479 -6.95 7.05 22.48
N ALA A 480 -7.62 8.13 22.12
CA ALA A 480 -7.34 9.46 22.67
C ALA A 480 -7.75 9.62 24.15
N ILE A 481 -8.74 8.84 24.62
CA ILE A 481 -9.29 8.96 26.00
C ILE A 481 -8.58 8.01 26.98
N VAL A 482 -8.10 6.85 26.51
CA VAL A 482 -7.45 5.83 27.37
C VAL A 482 -6.05 6.31 27.77
N PRO A 483 -5.76 6.58 29.06
CA PRO A 483 -4.50 7.18 29.48
C PRO A 483 -3.27 6.37 29.07
N SER A 484 -3.31 5.05 29.21
CA SER A 484 -2.20 4.19 28.84
C SER A 484 -1.86 4.22 27.35
N VAL A 485 -2.83 4.51 26.48
CA VAL A 485 -2.60 4.68 25.04
C VAL A 485 -2.12 6.09 24.74
N ALA A 486 -2.75 7.10 25.36
CA ALA A 486 -2.35 8.49 25.19
C ALA A 486 -0.90 8.73 25.69
N ASP A 487 -0.53 8.11 26.81
CA ASP A 487 0.83 8.21 27.38
C ASP A 487 1.89 7.47 26.53
N SER A 488 1.49 6.48 25.74
CA SER A 488 2.38 5.76 24.81
C SER A 488 2.72 6.56 23.54
N LEU A 489 1.98 7.62 23.25
CA LEU A 489 2.23 8.55 22.14
C LEU A 489 3.37 9.52 22.51
N ASN A 490 4.55 8.98 22.77
CA ASN A 490 5.72 9.76 23.17
C ASN A 490 6.55 10.32 22.01
N ASN A 491 6.22 9.96 20.77
CA ASN A 491 6.92 10.49 19.62
C ASN A 491 6.62 11.99 19.48
N MET A 492 7.67 12.77 19.42
CA MET A 492 7.56 14.13 18.89
C MET A 492 7.17 14.02 17.44
N GLY A 493 6.04 14.60 17.07
CA GLY A 493 5.70 14.74 15.66
C GLY A 493 6.73 15.59 14.92
N ALA A 494 6.66 15.61 13.60
CA ALA A 494 7.39 16.55 12.77
C ALA A 494 7.26 17.97 13.35
N HIS A 495 8.28 18.79 13.22
CA HIS A 495 8.36 20.15 13.80
C HIS A 495 8.40 20.19 15.34
N GLY A 496 8.70 19.09 16.03
CA GLY A 496 8.81 19.06 17.49
C GLY A 496 7.50 19.29 18.24
N VAL A 497 6.35 19.21 17.57
CA VAL A 497 5.03 19.34 18.19
C VAL A 497 4.66 18.05 18.89
N LYS A 498 4.26 18.11 20.14
CA LYS A 498 3.79 16.94 20.88
C LYS A 498 2.52 16.39 20.23
N PRO A 499 2.37 15.06 20.05
CA PRO A 499 1.20 14.43 19.41
C PRO A 499 -0.15 14.81 20.05
N GLN A 500 -0.15 15.18 21.31
CA GLN A 500 -1.35 15.63 22.03
C GLN A 500 -1.98 16.93 21.49
N THR A 501 -1.28 17.65 20.63
CA THR A 501 -1.78 18.90 20.03
C THR A 501 -2.28 18.71 18.60
N LEU A 502 -2.06 17.54 18.01
CA LEU A 502 -2.58 17.19 16.69
C LEU A 502 -3.81 16.28 16.87
N PRO A 503 -4.97 16.61 16.29
CA PRO A 503 -6.06 15.65 16.21
C PRO A 503 -5.60 14.49 15.34
N ILE A 504 -5.61 13.29 15.90
CA ILE A 504 -5.29 12.02 15.22
C ILE A 504 -6.36 11.71 14.18
#